data_07cb38670ed397bbecd95ade8322d08c
#
_entry.id   07cb38670ed397bbecd95ade8322d08c
#
_cell.length_a   1.000
_cell.length_b   1.000
_cell.length_c   1.000
_cell.angle_alpha   90.00
_cell.angle_beta   90.00
_cell.angle_gamma   90.00
#
_symmetry.space_group_name_H-M   'P 1'
#
loop_
_entity.id
_entity.type
_entity.pdbx_description
1 polymer ?
#
loop_
_entity_poly.entity_id
_entity_poly.type
_entity_poly.pdbx_seq_one_letter_code
_entity_poly.pdbx_strand_id
1 'polypeptide(L)'
;MNKRWLVFSTAICFLFATIIGRLGYIMFSGDFAVSSSHNSYTLDIDRIYPTVYDRSLSKITNKTDTLYAVIRPNEKCLAELNSLFDYNERNEIIDELKQGYPVIREIDNYVKCKYIKIFETTKRHDDDLLSSHIIASCEKIYSDEVGSKSINFAVDAIGRLLDGDEGTIIENNYNSKYGVSLTIDSKIQKEAELAAKSMLKGAVVVLDTETSEVLASYSKPNDYLNRAFSSYSVGSVYKLVVAAAALEGGINETYECVGEITVGDTTFACQKNKKHGKQTIKEALANSCNCYFVDLALKLGAEKITEVSERLGFGDETVFNEEWKFTNGNFPDLDFLKSKGQLALLGFGQGSLTATPLHFCSVVAAIANGGIYTPPSLILGEVDNNGNLIGKDKNKPSRAMSEKTAETLREYMRYVVTNGTGMAAEYNNNSAGKTSTAESGIYVENKEILNTWFAGFYPYDNPKYAIVVLTEDGVSGSADCCPVFRTIVENIG
;
A
#
# COMPACT_ATOMS: atom_id res chain seq x y z
N MET A 1 -12.50 -88.62 2.75
CA MET A 1 -12.23 -87.20 2.92
C MET A 1 -10.81 -86.91 2.41
N ASN A 2 -10.63 -86.10 1.41
CA ASN A 2 -9.36 -85.88 0.69
C ASN A 2 -8.35 -85.21 1.65
N LYS A 3 -7.18 -85.82 1.90
CA LYS A 3 -6.13 -85.30 2.81
C LYS A 3 -5.83 -83.78 2.54
N ARG A 4 -5.99 -83.32 1.29
CA ARG A 4 -5.78 -81.90 0.90
C ARG A 4 -6.84 -80.96 1.51
N TRP A 5 -8.11 -81.40 1.61
CA TRP A 5 -9.16 -80.65 2.24
C TRP A 5 -9.01 -80.53 3.75
N LEU A 6 -8.49 -81.56 4.38
CA LEU A 6 -8.19 -81.57 5.83
C LEU A 6 -7.08 -80.54 6.15
N VAL A 7 -6.00 -80.55 5.37
CA VAL A 7 -4.88 -79.62 5.55
C VAL A 7 -5.34 -78.17 5.30
N PHE A 8 -6.19 -77.92 4.29
CA PHE A 8 -6.68 -76.62 3.99
C PHE A 8 -7.59 -76.06 5.09
N SER A 9 -8.54 -76.89 5.58
CA SER A 9 -9.42 -76.46 6.67
C SER A 9 -8.66 -76.27 7.99
N THR A 10 -7.64 -76.99 8.28
CA THR A 10 -6.79 -76.82 9.49
C THR A 10 -5.99 -75.53 9.38
N ALA A 11 -5.47 -75.18 8.20
CA ALA A 11 -4.75 -73.93 7.97
C ALA A 11 -5.68 -72.69 8.13
N ILE A 12 -6.92 -72.80 7.65
CA ILE A 12 -7.92 -71.71 7.83
C ILE A 12 -8.29 -71.59 9.31
N CYS A 13 -8.54 -72.68 10.03
CA CYS A 13 -8.85 -72.62 11.46
C CYS A 13 -7.69 -71.99 12.27
N PHE A 14 -6.43 -72.33 11.91
CA PHE A 14 -5.27 -71.74 12.56
C PHE A 14 -5.13 -70.25 12.26
N LEU A 15 -5.42 -69.85 11.05
CA LEU A 15 -5.44 -68.40 10.65
C LEU A 15 -6.49 -67.60 11.46
N PHE A 16 -7.72 -68.16 11.56
CA PHE A 16 -8.76 -67.56 12.39
C PHE A 16 -8.42 -67.55 13.89
N ALA A 17 -7.82 -68.59 14.41
CA ALA A 17 -7.37 -68.61 15.79
C ALA A 17 -6.27 -67.58 16.09
N THR A 18 -5.34 -67.38 15.16
CA THR A 18 -4.30 -66.34 15.30
C THR A 18 -4.89 -64.94 15.21
N ILE A 19 -5.89 -64.67 14.32
CA ILE A 19 -6.58 -63.40 14.23
C ILE A 19 -7.37 -63.12 15.52
N ILE A 20 -8.11 -64.10 16.03
CA ILE A 20 -8.88 -63.95 17.27
C ILE A 20 -7.94 -63.77 18.48
N GLY A 21 -6.84 -64.48 18.54
CA GLY A 21 -5.81 -64.32 19.58
C GLY A 21 -5.17 -62.94 19.54
N ARG A 22 -4.90 -62.39 18.33
CA ARG A 22 -4.38 -61.06 18.14
C ARG A 22 -5.38 -59.97 18.52
N LEU A 23 -6.66 -60.13 18.15
CA LEU A 23 -7.74 -59.24 18.56
C LEU A 23 -7.95 -59.26 20.08
N GLY A 24 -7.92 -60.43 20.70
CA GLY A 24 -7.98 -60.58 22.16
C GLY A 24 -6.80 -59.90 22.85
N TYR A 25 -5.58 -60.09 22.34
CA TYR A 25 -4.41 -59.40 22.87
C TYR A 25 -4.54 -57.88 22.77
N ILE A 26 -4.98 -57.35 21.63
CA ILE A 26 -5.21 -55.91 21.43
C ILE A 26 -6.30 -55.41 22.40
N MET A 27 -7.39 -56.15 22.62
CA MET A 27 -8.48 -55.75 23.53
C MET A 27 -8.06 -55.78 25.02
N PHE A 28 -7.13 -56.65 25.43
CA PHE A 28 -6.74 -56.79 26.83
C PHE A 28 -5.40 -56.11 27.19
N SER A 29 -4.56 -55.71 26.20
CA SER A 29 -3.26 -55.10 26.48
C SER A 29 -3.36 -53.61 26.90
N GLY A 30 -4.53 -52.97 26.74
CA GLY A 30 -4.70 -51.56 27.16
C GLY A 30 -3.86 -50.53 26.39
N ASP A 31 -2.94 -51.00 25.52
CA ASP A 31 -2.09 -50.13 24.68
C ASP A 31 -2.82 -49.77 23.38
N PHE A 32 -3.97 -49.13 23.48
CA PHE A 32 -4.50 -48.38 22.37
C PHE A 32 -3.76 -47.00 22.29
N ALA A 33 -2.57 -47.00 21.75
CA ALA A 33 -2.06 -45.81 21.13
C ALA A 33 -2.92 -45.59 19.87
N VAL A 34 -4.08 -44.99 20.03
CA VAL A 34 -4.81 -44.40 18.92
C VAL A 34 -3.88 -43.33 18.34
N SER A 35 -3.30 -43.65 17.18
CA SER A 35 -2.56 -42.61 16.42
C SER A 35 -3.54 -41.48 16.18
N SER A 36 -3.41 -40.42 16.94
CA SER A 36 -4.28 -39.23 16.90
C SER A 36 -4.31 -38.56 15.51
N SER A 37 -3.42 -38.94 14.61
CA SER A 37 -3.29 -38.37 13.29
C SER A 37 -4.26 -38.88 12.21
N HIS A 38 -5.00 -39.96 12.48
CA HIS A 38 -5.86 -40.62 11.46
C HIS A 38 -7.37 -40.59 11.80
N ASN A 39 -7.74 -40.22 13.02
CA ASN A 39 -9.13 -40.25 13.50
C ASN A 39 -9.50 -38.93 14.19
N SER A 40 -9.24 -37.80 13.53
CA SER A 40 -9.63 -36.49 14.04
C SER A 40 -10.27 -35.62 12.97
N TYR A 41 -11.21 -34.81 13.40
CA TYR A 41 -11.81 -33.73 12.61
C TYR A 41 -11.33 -32.39 13.14
N THR A 42 -10.63 -31.62 12.31
CA THR A 42 -10.13 -30.30 12.68
C THR A 42 -11.06 -29.24 12.12
N LEU A 43 -11.54 -28.35 12.97
CA LEU A 43 -12.33 -27.20 12.62
C LEU A 43 -11.48 -25.95 12.80
N ASP A 44 -11.19 -25.25 11.72
CA ASP A 44 -10.50 -23.96 11.78
C ASP A 44 -11.44 -22.93 12.42
N ILE A 45 -10.95 -22.24 13.47
CA ILE A 45 -11.71 -21.20 14.17
C ILE A 45 -11.32 -19.85 13.60
N ASP A 46 -10.01 -19.57 13.50
CA ASP A 46 -9.50 -18.28 13.06
C ASP A 46 -8.08 -18.39 12.51
N ARG A 47 -7.72 -17.42 11.65
CA ARG A 47 -6.37 -17.20 11.14
C ARG A 47 -5.99 -15.76 11.39
N ILE A 48 -4.92 -15.54 12.14
CA ILE A 48 -4.41 -14.21 12.43
C ILE A 48 -3.19 -13.91 11.57
N TYR A 49 -3.29 -12.85 10.78
CA TYR A 49 -2.17 -12.28 10.05
C TYR A 49 -1.39 -11.35 10.98
N PRO A 50 -0.09 -11.11 10.72
CA PRO A 50 0.67 -10.11 11.47
C PRO A 50 -0.06 -8.77 11.50
N THR A 51 -0.16 -8.19 12.70
CA THR A 51 -0.87 -6.93 12.90
C THR A 51 -0.11 -5.78 12.24
N VAL A 52 -0.80 -4.94 11.50
CA VAL A 52 -0.22 -3.71 10.96
C VAL A 52 -0.51 -2.57 11.92
N TYR A 53 0.55 -1.89 12.32
CA TYR A 53 0.53 -0.73 13.22
C TYR A 53 0.88 0.54 12.47
N ASP A 54 0.34 1.66 12.91
CA ASP A 54 0.80 2.97 12.50
C ASP A 54 2.12 3.37 13.23
N ARG A 55 2.64 4.56 12.92
CA ARG A 55 3.90 5.06 13.51
C ARG A 55 3.86 5.25 15.02
N SER A 56 2.68 5.33 15.62
CA SER A 56 2.47 5.46 17.07
C SER A 56 2.21 4.13 17.76
N LEU A 57 2.35 3.00 17.05
CA LEU A 57 1.98 1.65 17.47
C LEU A 57 0.48 1.49 17.75
N SER A 58 -0.36 2.31 17.13
CA SER A 58 -1.81 2.08 17.11
C SER A 58 -2.14 1.05 16.02
N LYS A 59 -2.99 0.08 16.33
CA LYS A 59 -3.38 -0.97 15.39
C LYS A 59 -4.16 -0.38 14.20
N ILE A 60 -3.78 -0.72 12.98
CA ILE A 60 -4.54 -0.46 11.75
C ILE A 60 -5.39 -1.69 11.39
N THR A 61 -4.85 -2.90 11.58
CA THR A 61 -5.58 -4.17 11.42
C THR A 61 -5.70 -4.85 12.79
N ASN A 62 -6.55 -5.86 12.90
CA ASN A 62 -6.76 -6.61 14.15
C ASN A 62 -7.13 -5.69 15.34
N LYS A 63 -7.97 -4.66 15.12
CA LYS A 63 -8.33 -3.66 16.14
C LYS A 63 -9.40 -4.13 17.09
N THR A 64 -10.42 -4.81 16.56
CA THR A 64 -11.61 -5.22 17.30
C THR A 64 -11.64 -6.73 17.51
N ASP A 65 -12.10 -7.15 18.68
CA ASP A 65 -12.30 -8.56 18.96
C ASP A 65 -13.72 -8.95 18.59
N THR A 66 -13.90 -10.19 18.14
CA THR A 66 -15.18 -10.82 17.81
C THR A 66 -15.29 -12.15 18.53
N LEU A 67 -16.52 -12.63 18.74
CA LEU A 67 -16.78 -13.87 19.44
C LEU A 67 -17.36 -14.91 18.49
N TYR A 68 -16.79 -16.10 18.53
CA TYR A 68 -17.30 -17.25 17.77
C TYR A 68 -17.76 -18.37 18.68
N ALA A 69 -18.94 -18.90 18.40
CA ALA A 69 -19.50 -20.07 19.04
C ALA A 69 -19.24 -21.32 18.19
N VAL A 70 -18.62 -22.34 18.78
CA VAL A 70 -18.44 -23.67 18.19
C VAL A 70 -19.54 -24.60 18.71
N ILE A 71 -20.45 -24.97 17.81
CA ILE A 71 -21.67 -25.73 18.09
C ILE A 71 -21.50 -27.15 17.56
N ARG A 72 -21.62 -28.15 18.43
CA ARG A 72 -21.51 -29.56 18.05
C ARG A 72 -22.89 -30.17 17.75
N PRO A 73 -22.97 -31.19 16.87
CA PRO A 73 -24.23 -31.86 16.52
C PRO A 73 -24.70 -32.82 17.64
N ASN A 74 -25.00 -32.27 18.83
CA ASN A 74 -25.53 -33.03 19.94
C ASN A 74 -26.66 -32.31 20.64
N GLU A 75 -27.57 -33.06 21.29
CA GLU A 75 -28.78 -32.52 21.93
C GLU A 75 -28.49 -31.44 22.99
N LYS A 76 -27.36 -31.53 23.68
CA LYS A 76 -26.97 -30.58 24.73
C LYS A 76 -26.61 -29.22 24.16
N CYS A 77 -25.86 -29.19 23.04
CA CYS A 77 -25.56 -27.96 22.32
C CYS A 77 -26.83 -27.36 21.70
N LEU A 78 -27.68 -28.19 21.09
CA LEU A 78 -28.95 -27.74 20.51
C LEU A 78 -29.87 -27.07 21.55
N ALA A 79 -29.89 -27.55 22.80
CA ALA A 79 -30.65 -26.95 23.88
C ALA A 79 -30.17 -25.52 24.26
N GLU A 80 -28.87 -25.22 24.07
CA GLU A 80 -28.30 -23.91 24.39
C GLU A 80 -28.42 -22.88 23.25
N LEU A 81 -28.77 -23.29 22.02
CA LEU A 81 -28.88 -22.38 20.88
C LEU A 81 -29.86 -21.22 21.09
N ASN A 82 -30.92 -21.47 21.88
CA ASN A 82 -31.95 -20.43 22.20
C ASN A 82 -31.36 -19.21 22.93
N SER A 83 -30.23 -19.36 23.61
CA SER A 83 -29.59 -18.28 24.36
C SER A 83 -28.66 -17.42 23.51
N LEU A 84 -28.30 -17.89 22.33
CA LEU A 84 -27.30 -17.27 21.46
C LEU A 84 -27.84 -16.73 20.14
N PHE A 85 -28.87 -17.39 19.59
CA PHE A 85 -29.33 -17.13 18.22
C PHE A 85 -30.86 -16.94 18.14
N ASP A 86 -31.31 -16.17 17.16
CA ASP A 86 -32.73 -16.01 16.85
C ASP A 86 -33.33 -17.27 16.21
N TYR A 87 -34.64 -17.24 15.92
CA TYR A 87 -35.36 -18.42 15.39
C TYR A 87 -34.84 -18.85 14.01
N ASN A 88 -34.53 -17.92 13.13
CA ASN A 88 -34.10 -18.22 11.75
C ASN A 88 -32.70 -18.79 11.75
N GLU A 89 -31.76 -18.12 12.40
CA GLU A 89 -30.36 -18.57 12.54
C GLU A 89 -30.27 -19.96 13.17
N ARG A 90 -31.08 -20.24 14.20
CA ARG A 90 -31.13 -21.57 14.82
C ARG A 90 -31.54 -22.67 13.86
N ASN A 91 -32.54 -22.41 13.01
CA ASN A 91 -32.96 -23.42 12.03
C ASN A 91 -31.88 -23.69 10.99
N GLU A 92 -31.17 -22.67 10.52
CA GLU A 92 -30.03 -22.82 9.63
C GLU A 92 -28.91 -23.64 10.27
N ILE A 93 -28.54 -23.30 11.52
CA ILE A 93 -27.54 -24.05 12.29
C ILE A 93 -27.95 -25.52 12.47
N ILE A 94 -29.23 -25.77 12.83
CA ILE A 94 -29.73 -27.13 13.00
C ILE A 94 -29.68 -27.92 11.69
N ASP A 95 -29.99 -27.28 10.56
CA ASP A 95 -29.95 -27.94 9.24
C ASP A 95 -28.52 -28.31 8.84
N GLU A 96 -27.54 -27.42 9.10
CA GLU A 96 -26.12 -27.71 8.88
C GLU A 96 -25.61 -28.84 9.79
N LEU A 97 -25.99 -28.83 11.08
CA LEU A 97 -25.57 -29.85 12.04
C LEU A 97 -26.11 -31.27 11.71
N LYS A 98 -27.16 -31.39 10.86
CA LYS A 98 -27.63 -32.68 10.34
C LYS A 98 -26.58 -33.43 9.53
N GLN A 99 -25.56 -32.72 9.02
CA GLN A 99 -24.43 -33.34 8.34
C GLN A 99 -23.47 -34.08 9.29
N GLY A 100 -23.64 -33.93 10.60
CA GLY A 100 -22.84 -34.63 11.63
C GLY A 100 -21.54 -33.92 11.99
N TYR A 101 -21.28 -32.70 11.50
CA TYR A 101 -20.07 -31.91 11.80
C TYR A 101 -20.39 -30.67 12.65
N PRO A 102 -19.41 -30.20 13.44
CA PRO A 102 -19.59 -28.97 14.21
C PRO A 102 -19.62 -27.76 13.28
N VAL A 103 -20.34 -26.71 13.71
CA VAL A 103 -20.54 -25.43 12.99
C VAL A 103 -19.98 -24.29 13.83
N ILE A 104 -19.38 -23.29 13.16
CA ILE A 104 -18.96 -22.02 13.76
C ILE A 104 -19.94 -20.94 13.40
N ARG A 105 -20.29 -20.09 14.38
CA ARG A 105 -21.07 -18.84 14.17
C ARG A 105 -20.51 -17.70 14.99
N GLU A 106 -20.47 -16.52 14.37
CA GLU A 106 -20.19 -15.28 15.07
C GLU A 106 -21.36 -14.93 16.01
N ILE A 107 -21.04 -14.37 17.17
CA ILE A 107 -22.04 -13.94 18.17
C ILE A 107 -21.69 -12.54 18.66
N ASP A 108 -22.70 -11.71 18.88
CA ASP A 108 -22.52 -10.32 19.31
C ASP A 108 -22.08 -10.16 20.76
N ASN A 109 -22.54 -11.07 21.65
CA ASN A 109 -22.30 -10.96 23.07
C ASN A 109 -21.86 -12.29 23.68
N TYR A 110 -20.96 -12.20 24.68
CA TYR A 110 -20.56 -13.36 25.44
C TYR A 110 -21.73 -13.86 26.32
N VAL A 111 -22.11 -15.12 26.10
CA VAL A 111 -23.09 -15.83 26.93
C VAL A 111 -22.40 -17.07 27.52
N LYS A 112 -22.50 -17.24 28.82
CA LYS A 112 -21.91 -18.41 29.48
C LYS A 112 -22.71 -19.68 29.10
N CYS A 113 -22.15 -20.48 28.21
CA CYS A 113 -22.67 -21.79 27.82
C CYS A 113 -21.88 -22.91 28.49
N LYS A 114 -22.53 -24.04 28.73
CA LYS A 114 -21.88 -25.23 29.30
C LYS A 114 -21.37 -26.17 28.22
N TYR A 115 -22.08 -26.25 27.09
CA TYR A 115 -21.80 -27.24 26.03
C TYR A 115 -21.35 -26.59 24.71
N ILE A 116 -21.61 -25.31 24.51
CA ILE A 116 -21.12 -24.52 23.38
C ILE A 116 -19.84 -23.83 23.82
N LYS A 117 -18.73 -24.02 23.07
CA LYS A 117 -17.46 -23.31 23.32
C LYS A 117 -17.48 -21.97 22.61
N ILE A 118 -17.20 -20.91 23.36
CA ILE A 118 -17.09 -19.55 22.82
C ILE A 118 -15.61 -19.18 22.80
N PHE A 119 -15.17 -18.66 21.66
CA PHE A 119 -13.80 -18.21 21.41
C PHE A 119 -13.80 -16.73 21.11
N GLU A 120 -12.90 -16.00 21.73
CA GLU A 120 -12.56 -14.65 21.35
C GLU A 120 -11.49 -14.72 20.24
N THR A 121 -11.74 -14.04 19.14
CA THR A 121 -10.87 -13.90 17.98
C THR A 121 -10.77 -12.43 17.61
N THR A 122 -9.90 -12.08 16.68
CA THR A 122 -9.67 -10.69 16.31
C THR A 122 -10.16 -10.43 14.89
N LYS A 123 -11.06 -9.46 14.70
CA LYS A 123 -11.54 -9.07 13.38
C LYS A 123 -10.37 -8.49 12.57
N ARG A 124 -10.10 -9.07 11.41
CA ARG A 124 -8.95 -8.71 10.57
C ARG A 124 -9.00 -7.27 10.09
N HIS A 125 -10.11 -6.88 9.48
CA HIS A 125 -10.35 -5.54 8.95
C HIS A 125 -11.65 -4.99 9.51
N ASP A 126 -11.60 -3.75 9.97
CA ASP A 126 -12.80 -2.99 10.29
C ASP A 126 -13.32 -2.29 9.04
N ASP A 127 -14.56 -1.78 9.10
CA ASP A 127 -15.21 -1.11 7.97
C ASP A 127 -14.52 0.21 7.57
N ASP A 128 -13.73 0.79 8.49
CA ASP A 128 -12.96 2.01 8.32
C ASP A 128 -11.47 1.76 8.04
N LEU A 129 -11.12 0.66 7.37
CA LEU A 129 -9.74 0.30 7.07
C LEU A 129 -9.03 1.40 6.28
N LEU A 130 -8.01 1.98 6.88
CA LEU A 130 -7.12 2.96 6.24
C LEU A 130 -6.04 2.29 5.39
N SER A 131 -5.54 2.99 4.38
CA SER A 131 -4.39 2.54 3.58
C SER A 131 -4.58 1.15 2.95
N SER A 132 -5.75 0.82 2.44
CA SER A 132 -6.11 -0.52 1.97
C SER A 132 -5.09 -1.18 1.04
N HIS A 133 -4.50 -0.43 0.08
CA HIS A 133 -3.47 -0.95 -0.82
C HIS A 133 -2.14 -1.29 -0.11
N ILE A 134 -1.78 -0.49 0.91
CA ILE A 134 -0.59 -0.75 1.74
C ILE A 134 -0.81 -2.00 2.57
N ILE A 135 -2.00 -2.11 3.20
CA ILE A 135 -2.36 -3.27 4.03
C ILE A 135 -2.36 -4.55 3.18
N ALA A 136 -2.97 -4.54 2.00
CA ALA A 136 -2.94 -5.68 1.08
C ALA A 136 -1.52 -6.11 0.68
N SER A 137 -0.60 -5.14 0.51
CA SER A 137 0.81 -5.43 0.24
C SER A 137 1.52 -6.04 1.45
N CYS A 138 1.27 -5.52 2.66
CA CYS A 138 1.80 -6.11 3.89
C CYS A 138 1.31 -7.55 4.08
N GLU A 139 0.03 -7.82 3.90
CA GLU A 139 -0.54 -9.16 4.02
C GLU A 139 0.07 -10.16 3.06
N LYS A 140 0.34 -9.73 1.82
CA LYS A 140 1.00 -10.57 0.83
C LYS A 140 2.43 -10.91 1.23
N ILE A 141 3.20 -9.94 1.71
CA ILE A 141 4.59 -10.10 2.09
C ILE A 141 4.73 -11.01 3.33
N TYR A 142 3.86 -10.82 4.32
CA TYR A 142 3.89 -11.59 5.57
C TYR A 142 2.94 -12.79 5.56
N SER A 143 2.55 -13.30 4.37
CA SER A 143 1.60 -14.41 4.24
C SER A 143 2.06 -15.72 4.87
N ASP A 144 3.37 -15.96 4.96
CA ASP A 144 3.94 -17.16 5.54
C ASP A 144 3.96 -17.15 7.09
N GLU A 145 3.66 -16.00 7.70
CA GLU A 145 3.67 -15.80 9.15
C GLU A 145 2.28 -15.80 9.77
N VAL A 146 1.31 -16.38 9.07
CA VAL A 146 -0.08 -16.46 9.53
C VAL A 146 -0.22 -17.45 10.67
N GLY A 147 -0.67 -16.96 11.83
CA GLY A 147 -1.05 -17.80 12.95
C GLY A 147 -2.41 -18.44 12.75
N SER A 148 -2.66 -19.59 13.38
CA SER A 148 -3.95 -20.30 13.29
C SER A 148 -4.44 -20.73 14.66
N LYS A 149 -5.77 -20.71 14.82
CA LYS A 149 -6.49 -21.26 15.95
C LYS A 149 -7.52 -22.26 15.43
N SER A 150 -7.45 -23.50 15.91
CA SER A 150 -8.36 -24.55 15.51
C SER A 150 -8.80 -25.38 16.70
N ILE A 151 -9.87 -26.16 16.53
CA ILE A 151 -10.29 -27.16 17.49
C ILE A 151 -10.31 -28.53 16.83
N ASN A 152 -9.70 -29.49 17.47
CA ASN A 152 -9.57 -30.85 16.99
C ASN A 152 -10.46 -31.79 17.79
N PHE A 153 -11.38 -32.46 17.12
CA PHE A 153 -12.32 -33.42 17.69
C PHE A 153 -11.93 -34.85 17.32
N ALA A 154 -12.01 -35.78 18.26
CA ALA A 154 -11.84 -37.18 17.97
C ALA A 154 -13.07 -37.72 17.19
N VAL A 155 -12.80 -38.57 16.19
CA VAL A 155 -13.82 -39.23 15.37
C VAL A 155 -13.67 -40.76 15.40
N ASP A 156 -14.77 -41.48 15.13
CA ASP A 156 -14.73 -42.93 14.98
C ASP A 156 -14.13 -43.35 13.62
N ALA A 157 -14.03 -44.66 13.38
CA ALA A 157 -13.46 -45.24 12.18
C ALA A 157 -14.18 -44.84 10.87
N ILE A 158 -15.40 -44.31 10.95
CA ILE A 158 -16.18 -43.82 9.79
C ILE A 158 -16.38 -42.29 9.79
N GLY A 159 -15.62 -41.60 10.64
CA GLY A 159 -15.53 -40.14 10.62
C GLY A 159 -16.60 -39.41 11.44
N ARG A 160 -17.39 -40.11 12.27
CA ARG A 160 -18.38 -39.48 13.16
C ARG A 160 -17.72 -38.98 14.44
N LEU A 161 -18.12 -37.81 14.93
CA LEU A 161 -17.63 -37.26 16.20
C LEU A 161 -17.93 -38.24 17.37
N LEU A 162 -16.94 -38.45 18.23
CA LEU A 162 -17.11 -39.25 19.41
C LEU A 162 -17.98 -38.52 20.44
N ASP A 163 -18.93 -39.26 21.01
CA ASP A 163 -19.83 -38.72 22.03
C ASP A 163 -19.03 -38.38 23.30
N GLY A 164 -19.22 -37.14 23.80
CA GLY A 164 -18.51 -36.69 25.00
C GLY A 164 -17.15 -36.01 24.73
N ASP A 165 -16.58 -36.07 23.52
CA ASP A 165 -15.37 -35.34 23.20
C ASP A 165 -15.65 -33.83 23.14
N GLU A 166 -14.95 -33.05 23.95
CA GLU A 166 -15.07 -31.61 23.99
C GLU A 166 -14.18 -30.88 22.97
N GLY A 167 -13.34 -31.61 22.26
CA GLY A 167 -12.33 -31.07 21.34
C GLY A 167 -11.13 -30.46 22.04
N THR A 168 -9.96 -30.55 21.41
CA THR A 168 -8.70 -29.96 21.87
C THR A 168 -8.39 -28.72 21.06
N ILE A 169 -8.14 -27.59 21.73
CA ILE A 169 -7.75 -26.33 21.08
C ILE A 169 -6.28 -26.46 20.67
N ILE A 170 -5.99 -26.07 19.43
CA ILE A 170 -4.64 -26.02 18.86
C ILE A 170 -4.41 -24.60 18.39
N GLU A 171 -3.37 -23.96 18.92
CA GLU A 171 -2.91 -22.63 18.51
C GLU A 171 -1.48 -22.74 17.98
N ASN A 172 -1.28 -22.27 16.73
CA ASN A 172 0.03 -22.21 16.09
C ASN A 172 0.33 -20.74 15.78
N ASN A 173 1.36 -20.19 16.40
CA ASN A 173 1.78 -18.79 16.22
C ASN A 173 0.62 -17.75 16.32
N TYR A 174 -0.44 -18.11 17.06
CA TYR A 174 -1.62 -17.25 17.19
C TYR A 174 -1.34 -16.12 18.20
N ASN A 175 -0.93 -14.94 17.68
CA ASN A 175 -0.57 -13.79 18.51
C ASN A 175 -0.98 -12.48 17.82
N SER A 176 -1.94 -11.75 18.42
CA SER A 176 -2.43 -10.46 17.93
C SER A 176 -1.50 -9.27 18.16
N LYS A 177 -0.33 -9.46 18.79
CA LYS A 177 0.66 -8.40 19.02
C LYS A 177 1.77 -8.42 17.99
N TYR A 178 2.12 -9.61 17.47
CA TYR A 178 3.14 -9.74 16.45
C TYR A 178 2.72 -9.02 15.16
N GLY A 179 3.65 -8.29 14.53
CA GLY A 179 3.32 -7.60 13.29
C GLY A 179 4.39 -6.64 12.79
N VAL A 180 3.95 -5.67 12.00
CA VAL A 180 4.81 -4.65 11.38
C VAL A 180 4.30 -3.25 11.69
N SER A 181 5.20 -2.35 12.05
CA SER A 181 4.92 -0.93 12.23
C SER A 181 5.30 -0.15 10.96
N LEU A 182 4.36 0.62 10.45
CA LEU A 182 4.54 1.49 9.30
C LEU A 182 4.86 2.92 9.76
N THR A 183 5.41 3.72 8.83
CA THR A 183 5.60 5.16 9.03
C THR A 183 4.29 5.95 8.91
N ILE A 184 3.21 5.31 8.48
CA ILE A 184 1.88 5.92 8.31
C ILE A 184 1.41 6.57 9.61
N ASP A 185 0.95 7.81 9.50
CA ASP A 185 0.22 8.50 10.56
C ASP A 185 -1.29 8.36 10.28
N SER A 186 -1.99 7.63 11.14
CA SER A 186 -3.41 7.31 10.92
C SER A 186 -4.30 8.55 10.80
N LYS A 187 -3.93 9.67 11.44
CA LYS A 187 -4.68 10.94 11.33
C LYS A 187 -4.47 11.58 9.98
N ILE A 188 -3.20 11.71 9.54
CA ILE A 188 -2.84 12.28 8.23
C ILE A 188 -3.39 11.41 7.10
N GLN A 189 -3.31 10.08 7.24
CA GLN A 189 -3.89 9.15 6.28
C GLN A 189 -5.39 9.35 6.10
N LYS A 190 -6.12 9.44 7.22
CA LYS A 190 -7.57 9.67 7.20
C LYS A 190 -7.93 10.99 6.50
N GLU A 191 -7.20 12.06 6.78
CA GLU A 191 -7.47 13.36 6.13
C GLU A 191 -7.12 13.33 4.64
N ALA A 192 -6.05 12.62 4.23
CA ALA A 192 -5.72 12.42 2.82
C ALA A 192 -6.81 11.65 2.07
N GLU A 193 -7.35 10.58 2.66
CA GLU A 193 -8.45 9.79 2.08
C GLU A 193 -9.76 10.61 1.97
N LEU A 194 -10.08 11.38 3.00
CA LEU A 194 -11.26 12.26 3.00
C LEU A 194 -11.14 13.37 1.94
N ALA A 195 -9.99 14.03 1.84
CA ALA A 195 -9.75 15.07 0.84
C ALA A 195 -9.83 14.52 -0.59
N ALA A 196 -9.37 13.28 -0.81
CA ALA A 196 -9.41 12.60 -2.10
C ALA A 196 -10.76 11.92 -2.41
N LYS A 197 -11.79 12.08 -1.56
CA LYS A 197 -13.07 11.37 -1.73
C LYS A 197 -13.76 11.66 -3.05
N SER A 198 -13.65 12.89 -3.56
CA SER A 198 -14.24 13.32 -4.84
C SER A 198 -13.45 12.88 -6.06
N MET A 199 -12.19 12.46 -5.92
CA MET A 199 -11.38 11.95 -7.03
C MET A 199 -12.02 10.67 -7.59
N LEU A 200 -11.99 10.48 -8.91
CA LEU A 200 -12.42 9.23 -9.56
C LEU A 200 -11.29 8.22 -9.60
N LYS A 201 -10.11 8.66 -10.10
CA LYS A 201 -8.89 7.85 -10.20
C LYS A 201 -7.69 8.70 -9.87
N GLY A 202 -6.78 8.20 -9.06
CA GLY A 202 -5.57 8.92 -8.73
C GLY A 202 -4.90 8.44 -7.45
N ALA A 203 -3.96 9.26 -6.97
CA ALA A 203 -3.23 8.99 -5.74
C ALA A 203 -2.95 10.27 -4.96
N VAL A 204 -2.82 10.11 -3.65
CA VAL A 204 -2.28 11.11 -2.73
C VAL A 204 -1.15 10.49 -1.96
N VAL A 205 -0.02 11.19 -1.88
CA VAL A 205 1.13 10.81 -1.06
C VAL A 205 1.52 11.99 -0.17
N VAL A 206 1.74 11.74 1.10
CA VAL A 206 2.26 12.70 2.08
C VAL A 206 3.52 12.13 2.70
N LEU A 207 4.62 12.87 2.62
CA LEU A 207 5.89 12.54 3.26
C LEU A 207 6.24 13.58 4.33
N ASP A 208 6.95 13.14 5.35
CA ASP A 208 7.72 14.02 6.22
C ASP A 208 8.90 14.60 5.43
N THR A 209 9.08 15.92 5.45
CA THR A 209 10.11 16.59 4.62
C THR A 209 11.52 16.31 5.07
N GLU A 210 11.75 16.05 6.35
CA GLU A 210 13.08 15.82 6.93
C GLU A 210 13.52 14.36 6.75
N THR A 211 12.62 13.41 6.99
CA THR A 211 12.95 11.99 7.03
C THR A 211 12.56 11.24 5.76
N SER A 212 11.70 11.80 4.92
CA SER A 212 11.01 11.13 3.78
C SER A 212 10.23 9.87 4.21
N GLU A 213 9.80 9.80 5.47
CA GLU A 213 8.87 8.78 5.94
C GLU A 213 7.49 9.01 5.32
N VAL A 214 6.85 7.94 4.83
CA VAL A 214 5.51 8.00 4.24
C VAL A 214 4.49 8.16 5.37
N LEU A 215 3.91 9.36 5.50
CA LEU A 215 2.89 9.64 6.50
C LEU A 215 1.49 9.27 6.03
N ALA A 216 1.25 9.35 4.72
CA ALA A 216 0.02 8.88 4.10
C ALA A 216 0.28 8.43 2.65
N SER A 217 -0.44 7.39 2.23
CA SER A 217 -0.47 6.91 0.86
C SER A 217 -1.86 6.37 0.53
N TYR A 218 -2.54 7.03 -0.39
CA TYR A 218 -3.88 6.68 -0.83
C TYR A 218 -3.92 6.48 -2.35
N SER A 219 -4.59 5.43 -2.79
CA SER A 219 -4.82 5.11 -4.20
C SER A 219 -6.31 4.87 -4.43
N LYS A 220 -6.86 5.46 -5.49
CA LYS A 220 -8.28 5.33 -5.86
C LYS A 220 -8.42 5.02 -7.35
N PRO A 221 -9.37 4.12 -7.75
CA PRO A 221 -10.23 3.31 -6.89
C PRO A 221 -9.46 2.26 -6.10
N ASN A 222 -10.14 1.61 -5.16
CA ASN A 222 -9.58 0.47 -4.43
C ASN A 222 -9.65 -0.79 -5.31
N ASP A 223 -8.76 -0.84 -6.30
CA ASP A 223 -8.56 -1.95 -7.22
C ASP A 223 -7.17 -2.58 -7.00
N TYR A 224 -6.71 -3.44 -7.92
CA TYR A 224 -5.39 -4.09 -7.82
C TYR A 224 -4.20 -3.14 -8.04
N LEU A 225 -4.43 -1.90 -8.54
CA LEU A 225 -3.38 -0.96 -8.91
C LEU A 225 -3.13 0.06 -7.79
N ASN A 226 -1.96 0.00 -7.17
CA ASN A 226 -1.52 1.08 -6.28
C ASN A 226 -0.93 2.23 -7.10
N ARG A 227 -1.73 3.25 -7.35
CA ARG A 227 -1.37 4.42 -8.16
C ARG A 227 -0.30 5.29 -7.52
N ALA A 228 -0.15 5.24 -6.21
CA ALA A 228 0.92 5.96 -5.51
C ALA A 228 2.32 5.44 -5.87
N PHE A 229 2.42 4.15 -6.25
CA PHE A 229 3.67 3.45 -6.59
C PHE A 229 3.77 3.11 -8.08
N SER A 230 2.80 3.50 -8.88
CA SER A 230 2.79 3.29 -10.33
C SER A 230 3.38 4.48 -11.07
N SER A 231 4.00 4.23 -12.23
CA SER A 231 4.70 5.25 -13.02
C SER A 231 3.75 6.00 -13.95
N TYR A 232 3.84 7.32 -13.96
CA TYR A 232 3.04 8.22 -14.76
C TYR A 232 3.90 9.28 -15.46
N SER A 233 3.45 9.79 -16.62
CA SER A 233 4.01 10.98 -17.23
C SER A 233 3.91 12.16 -16.27
N VAL A 234 5.04 12.81 -15.97
CA VAL A 234 5.13 13.86 -14.94
C VAL A 234 4.81 15.26 -15.44
N GLY A 235 5.15 15.55 -16.68
CA GLY A 235 4.93 16.86 -17.30
C GLY A 235 5.59 18.01 -16.52
N SER A 236 4.89 19.11 -16.41
CA SER A 236 5.41 20.36 -15.89
C SER A 236 5.94 20.37 -14.44
N VAL A 237 5.67 19.34 -13.62
CA VAL A 237 6.33 19.28 -12.29
C VAL A 237 7.83 19.01 -12.43
N TYR A 238 8.27 18.31 -13.48
CA TYR A 238 9.69 18.06 -13.75
C TYR A 238 10.48 19.36 -14.05
N LYS A 239 9.83 20.44 -14.44
CA LYS A 239 10.48 21.76 -14.57
C LYS A 239 11.18 22.24 -13.31
N LEU A 240 10.81 21.71 -12.13
CA LEU A 240 11.52 21.96 -10.88
C LEU A 240 12.94 21.36 -10.92
N VAL A 241 13.09 20.17 -11.48
CA VAL A 241 14.40 19.50 -11.64
C VAL A 241 15.27 20.22 -12.65
N VAL A 242 14.71 20.64 -13.79
CA VAL A 242 15.43 21.44 -14.81
C VAL A 242 15.82 22.80 -14.25
N ALA A 243 14.97 23.44 -13.44
CA ALA A 243 15.30 24.69 -12.77
C ALA A 243 16.41 24.49 -11.71
N ALA A 244 16.40 23.36 -10.97
CA ALA A 244 17.50 23.01 -10.07
C ALA A 244 18.82 22.90 -10.83
N ALA A 245 18.86 22.17 -11.95
CA ALA A 245 20.05 22.03 -12.78
C ALA A 245 20.55 23.39 -13.33
N ALA A 246 19.64 24.28 -13.68
CA ALA A 246 20.00 25.63 -14.14
C ALA A 246 20.63 26.48 -13.02
N LEU A 247 20.02 26.49 -11.84
CA LEU A 247 20.52 27.22 -10.68
C LEU A 247 21.87 26.68 -10.19
N GLU A 248 22.07 25.36 -10.15
CA GLU A 248 23.36 24.72 -9.86
C GLU A 248 24.42 25.08 -10.91
N GLY A 249 24.02 25.19 -12.19
CA GLY A 249 24.89 25.62 -13.29
C GLY A 249 25.10 27.12 -13.37
N GLY A 250 24.51 27.93 -12.48
CA GLY A 250 24.61 29.40 -12.47
C GLY A 250 23.86 30.08 -13.62
N ILE A 251 22.93 29.37 -14.29
CA ILE A 251 22.12 29.91 -15.39
C ILE A 251 20.84 30.51 -14.83
N ASN A 252 20.69 31.83 -14.97
CA ASN A 252 19.47 32.54 -14.57
C ASN A 252 19.16 33.66 -15.59
N GLU A 253 18.87 33.24 -16.82
CA GLU A 253 18.65 34.14 -17.95
C GLU A 253 17.16 34.43 -18.15
N THR A 254 16.86 35.54 -18.77
CA THR A 254 15.50 35.87 -19.23
C THR A 254 15.29 35.32 -20.64
N TYR A 255 14.05 34.92 -20.94
CA TYR A 255 13.63 34.41 -22.24
C TYR A 255 12.35 35.12 -22.68
N GLU A 256 12.27 35.47 -23.98
CA GLU A 256 11.06 36.04 -24.59
C GLU A 256 10.20 34.94 -25.20
N CYS A 257 9.10 34.59 -24.52
CA CYS A 257 8.17 33.55 -24.97
C CYS A 257 7.12 34.12 -25.94
N VAL A 258 7.19 33.70 -27.17
CA VAL A 258 6.22 34.09 -28.24
C VAL A 258 5.10 33.07 -28.43
N GLY A 259 5.02 32.04 -27.55
CA GLY A 259 3.99 30.99 -27.56
C GLY A 259 4.46 29.65 -28.11
N GLU A 260 5.48 29.66 -28.95
CA GLU A 260 6.09 28.44 -29.56
C GLU A 260 7.60 28.60 -29.71
N ILE A 261 8.30 27.47 -29.86
CA ILE A 261 9.74 27.40 -30.14
C ILE A 261 10.00 26.21 -31.07
N THR A 262 10.80 26.41 -32.16
CA THR A 262 11.15 25.36 -33.10
C THR A 262 12.57 24.83 -32.81
N VAL A 263 12.70 23.52 -32.70
CA VAL A 263 13.98 22.80 -32.46
C VAL A 263 14.15 21.77 -33.59
N GLY A 264 15.06 22.02 -34.52
CA GLY A 264 15.13 21.24 -35.76
C GLY A 264 13.84 21.35 -36.57
N ASP A 265 13.23 20.22 -36.88
CA ASP A 265 11.97 20.14 -37.64
C ASP A 265 10.70 20.07 -36.75
N THR A 266 10.88 20.18 -35.41
CA THR A 266 9.77 20.04 -34.43
C THR A 266 9.47 21.38 -33.78
N THR A 267 8.20 21.75 -33.73
CA THR A 267 7.72 22.94 -33.00
C THR A 267 7.04 22.53 -31.72
N PHE A 268 7.52 23.08 -30.60
CA PHE A 268 6.96 22.94 -29.27
C PHE A 268 6.17 24.19 -28.89
N ALA A 269 5.01 24.02 -28.29
CA ALA A 269 4.13 25.14 -27.96
C ALA A 269 3.78 25.19 -26.46
N CYS A 270 3.54 26.38 -25.97
CA CYS A 270 2.88 26.59 -24.69
C CYS A 270 1.40 26.18 -24.77
N GLN A 271 0.80 25.83 -23.64
CA GLN A 271 -0.61 25.45 -23.58
C GLN A 271 -1.48 26.56 -24.23
N LYS A 272 -2.33 26.15 -25.18
CA LYS A 272 -3.18 27.07 -25.99
C LYS A 272 -2.38 28.18 -26.69
N ASN A 273 -1.12 27.90 -27.05
CA ASN A 273 -0.19 28.85 -27.71
C ASN A 273 -0.05 30.19 -26.98
N LYS A 274 -0.16 30.17 -25.65
CA LYS A 274 -0.09 31.38 -24.82
C LYS A 274 1.29 32.04 -24.92
N LYS A 275 1.32 33.31 -25.31
CA LYS A 275 2.51 34.14 -25.33
C LYS A 275 2.74 34.69 -23.92
N HIS A 276 3.85 34.34 -23.28
CA HIS A 276 4.14 34.80 -21.92
C HIS A 276 5.02 36.03 -21.85
N GLY A 277 5.62 36.44 -23.00
CA GLY A 277 6.56 37.58 -23.07
C GLY A 277 7.87 37.27 -22.36
N LYS A 278 8.57 38.35 -21.95
CA LYS A 278 9.85 38.25 -21.26
C LYS A 278 9.67 37.77 -19.83
N GLN A 279 10.37 36.71 -19.44
CA GLN A 279 10.26 36.10 -18.12
C GLN A 279 11.58 35.48 -17.65
N THR A 280 11.75 35.39 -16.33
CA THR A 280 12.79 34.70 -15.59
C THR A 280 12.39 33.24 -15.34
N ILE A 281 13.26 32.40 -14.73
CA ILE A 281 12.92 31.03 -14.27
C ILE A 281 11.70 31.06 -13.34
N LYS A 282 11.65 32.01 -12.40
CA LYS A 282 10.54 32.16 -11.43
C LYS A 282 9.19 32.34 -12.13
N GLU A 283 9.12 33.28 -13.04
CA GLU A 283 7.91 33.59 -13.81
C GLU A 283 7.55 32.45 -14.77
N ALA A 284 8.55 31.80 -15.38
CA ALA A 284 8.35 30.66 -16.27
C ALA A 284 7.80 29.43 -15.52
N LEU A 285 8.23 29.20 -14.28
CA LEU A 285 7.62 28.19 -13.40
C LEU A 285 6.18 28.53 -13.06
N ALA A 286 5.91 29.80 -12.70
CA ALA A 286 4.57 30.26 -12.33
C ALA A 286 3.58 30.18 -13.50
N ASN A 287 4.01 30.55 -14.71
CA ASN A 287 3.26 30.44 -15.95
C ASN A 287 3.26 29.04 -16.55
N SER A 288 4.06 28.12 -16.02
CA SER A 288 4.30 26.79 -16.59
C SER A 288 4.74 26.82 -18.06
N CYS A 289 5.63 27.77 -18.45
CA CYS A 289 6.03 28.03 -19.81
C CYS A 289 6.87 26.89 -20.42
N ASN A 290 6.37 26.20 -21.44
CA ASN A 290 7.10 25.13 -22.13
C ASN A 290 8.30 25.70 -22.91
N CYS A 291 8.09 26.76 -23.69
CA CYS A 291 9.13 27.36 -24.53
C CYS A 291 10.36 27.78 -23.73
N TYR A 292 10.18 28.37 -22.54
CA TYR A 292 11.28 28.69 -21.65
C TYR A 292 12.10 27.48 -21.27
N PHE A 293 11.43 26.39 -20.86
CA PHE A 293 12.11 25.20 -20.38
C PHE A 293 12.71 24.36 -21.51
N VAL A 294 12.18 24.42 -22.73
CA VAL A 294 12.83 23.87 -23.93
C VAL A 294 14.16 24.60 -24.20
N ASP A 295 14.14 25.94 -24.24
CA ASP A 295 15.36 26.75 -24.45
C ASP A 295 16.40 26.50 -23.34
N LEU A 296 15.94 26.48 -22.08
CA LEU A 296 16.79 26.22 -20.93
C LEU A 296 17.44 24.84 -20.97
N ALA A 297 16.69 23.79 -21.31
CA ALA A 297 17.22 22.42 -21.42
C ALA A 297 18.27 22.30 -22.51
N LEU A 298 18.06 22.95 -23.68
CA LEU A 298 19.04 22.99 -24.76
C LEU A 298 20.33 23.73 -24.38
N LYS A 299 20.25 24.77 -23.56
CA LYS A 299 21.39 25.49 -23.03
C LYS A 299 22.18 24.73 -21.96
N LEU A 300 21.46 24.00 -21.10
CA LEU A 300 22.05 23.16 -20.05
C LEU A 300 22.81 21.96 -20.63
N GLY A 301 22.21 21.34 -21.64
CA GLY A 301 22.64 20.03 -22.14
C GLY A 301 22.13 18.86 -21.30
N ALA A 302 22.19 17.69 -21.88
CA ALA A 302 21.65 16.46 -21.26
C ALA A 302 22.38 16.09 -19.97
N GLU A 303 23.70 16.21 -19.94
CA GLU A 303 24.56 15.76 -18.85
C GLU A 303 24.21 16.46 -17.53
N LYS A 304 24.04 17.79 -17.53
CA LYS A 304 23.71 18.54 -16.30
C LYS A 304 22.34 18.23 -15.75
N ILE A 305 21.35 18.01 -16.64
CA ILE A 305 19.99 17.65 -16.22
C ILE A 305 20.00 16.21 -15.65
N THR A 306 20.69 15.29 -16.32
CA THR A 306 20.82 13.90 -15.86
C THR A 306 21.50 13.82 -14.50
N GLU A 307 22.60 14.54 -14.28
CA GLU A 307 23.32 14.55 -13.00
C GLU A 307 22.45 14.97 -11.83
N VAL A 308 21.62 16.01 -11.98
CA VAL A 308 20.71 16.45 -10.93
C VAL A 308 19.56 15.45 -10.75
N SER A 309 19.06 14.87 -11.85
CA SER A 309 17.99 13.87 -11.81
C SER A 309 18.43 12.60 -11.09
N GLU A 310 19.62 12.08 -11.37
CA GLU A 310 20.20 10.91 -10.69
C GLU A 310 20.38 11.18 -9.19
N ARG A 311 20.89 12.36 -8.82
CA ARG A 311 21.01 12.75 -7.40
C ARG A 311 19.65 12.86 -6.68
N LEU A 312 18.56 13.05 -7.43
CA LEU A 312 17.18 13.05 -6.94
C LEU A 312 16.51 11.68 -7.08
N GLY A 313 17.24 10.61 -7.42
CA GLY A 313 16.76 9.22 -7.46
C GLY A 313 15.95 8.87 -8.70
N PHE A 314 15.99 9.66 -9.79
CA PHE A 314 15.37 9.26 -11.05
C PHE A 314 16.16 8.09 -11.67
N GLY A 315 15.44 7.07 -12.12
CA GLY A 315 16.03 5.84 -12.65
C GLY A 315 16.36 4.79 -11.59
N ASP A 316 16.31 5.14 -10.31
CA ASP A 316 16.51 4.20 -9.20
C ASP A 316 15.27 3.39 -8.86
N GLU A 317 15.39 2.50 -7.88
CA GLU A 317 14.29 1.79 -7.25
C GLU A 317 14.02 2.32 -5.83
N THR A 318 12.76 2.37 -5.44
CA THR A 318 12.37 2.48 -4.03
C THR A 318 12.29 1.09 -3.42
N VAL A 319 12.97 0.89 -2.29
CA VAL A 319 13.07 -0.40 -1.58
C VAL A 319 12.59 -0.24 -0.15
N PHE A 320 11.43 -0.83 0.17
CA PHE A 320 10.93 -0.89 1.55
C PHE A 320 11.48 -2.11 2.30
N ASN A 321 11.59 -3.26 1.63
CA ASN A 321 12.30 -4.47 2.06
C ASN A 321 12.72 -5.29 0.83
N GLU A 322 13.26 -6.50 1.02
CA GLU A 322 13.74 -7.36 -0.08
C GLU A 322 12.63 -7.76 -1.06
N GLU A 323 11.40 -7.92 -0.59
CA GLU A 323 10.23 -8.34 -1.38
C GLU A 323 9.38 -7.17 -1.88
N TRP A 324 9.50 -6.00 -1.26
CA TRP A 324 8.70 -4.82 -1.58
C TRP A 324 9.55 -3.70 -2.15
N LYS A 325 9.78 -3.79 -3.45
CA LYS A 325 10.53 -2.81 -4.23
C LYS A 325 9.84 -2.53 -5.57
N PHE A 326 10.04 -1.34 -6.09
CA PHE A 326 9.52 -0.91 -7.38
C PHE A 326 10.35 0.22 -7.95
N THR A 327 10.30 0.37 -9.29
CA THR A 327 11.01 1.45 -9.98
C THR A 327 10.41 2.82 -9.62
N ASN A 328 11.27 3.83 -9.49
CA ASN A 328 10.86 5.22 -9.34
C ASN A 328 10.22 5.82 -10.60
N GLY A 329 10.30 5.13 -11.72
CA GLY A 329 9.84 5.52 -13.03
C GLY A 329 10.89 5.27 -14.09
N ASN A 330 10.65 5.77 -15.29
CA ASN A 330 11.61 5.69 -16.40
C ASN A 330 12.32 7.01 -16.57
N PHE A 331 13.66 6.99 -16.60
CA PHE A 331 14.48 8.12 -16.98
C PHE A 331 15.24 7.79 -18.27
N PRO A 332 15.20 8.68 -19.30
CA PRO A 332 15.82 8.38 -20.60
C PRO A 332 17.35 8.37 -20.52
N ASP A 333 17.97 7.46 -21.26
CA ASP A 333 19.43 7.35 -21.35
C ASP A 333 20.07 8.60 -21.97
N LEU A 334 21.31 8.92 -21.56
CA LEU A 334 22.10 10.04 -22.11
C LEU A 334 22.23 9.98 -23.64
N ASP A 335 22.42 8.78 -24.21
CA ASP A 335 22.53 8.62 -25.67
C ASP A 335 21.25 9.00 -26.39
N PHE A 336 20.09 8.68 -25.82
CA PHE A 336 18.79 9.10 -26.32
C PHE A 336 18.60 10.62 -26.23
N LEU A 337 19.12 11.24 -25.19
CA LEU A 337 19.06 12.70 -24.94
C LEU A 337 20.03 13.53 -25.79
N LYS A 338 20.94 12.92 -26.56
CA LYS A 338 21.76 13.61 -27.58
C LYS A 338 20.90 14.21 -28.70
N SER A 339 19.70 13.66 -28.93
CA SER A 339 18.70 14.27 -29.82
C SER A 339 18.15 15.55 -29.20
N LYS A 340 18.33 16.67 -29.91
CA LYS A 340 17.80 17.97 -29.45
C LYS A 340 16.28 17.93 -29.23
N GLY A 341 15.53 17.15 -30.01
CA GLY A 341 14.08 16.97 -29.84
C GLY A 341 13.75 16.25 -28.54
N GLN A 342 14.49 15.19 -28.20
CA GLN A 342 14.28 14.45 -26.96
C GLN A 342 14.71 15.27 -25.72
N LEU A 343 15.79 16.01 -25.81
CA LEU A 343 16.22 16.93 -24.76
C LEU A 343 15.20 18.07 -24.56
N ALA A 344 14.62 18.57 -25.64
CA ALA A 344 13.54 19.56 -25.58
C ALA A 344 12.31 19.00 -24.85
N LEU A 345 11.87 17.76 -25.16
CA LEU A 345 10.77 17.08 -24.45
C LEU A 345 11.07 16.91 -22.98
N LEU A 346 12.28 16.45 -22.63
CA LEU A 346 12.72 16.32 -21.24
C LEU A 346 12.64 17.65 -20.50
N GLY A 347 13.00 18.75 -21.16
CA GLY A 347 13.01 20.11 -20.57
C GLY A 347 11.70 20.51 -19.92
N PHE A 348 10.56 20.05 -20.42
CA PHE A 348 9.25 20.31 -19.82
C PHE A 348 8.51 19.05 -19.33
N GLY A 349 9.27 17.94 -19.15
CA GLY A 349 8.79 16.72 -18.50
C GLY A 349 7.94 15.82 -19.37
N GLN A 350 8.18 15.80 -20.68
CA GLN A 350 7.50 14.96 -21.65
C GLN A 350 8.46 13.93 -22.27
N GLY A 351 7.97 13.13 -23.22
CA GLY A 351 8.71 12.04 -23.83
C GLY A 351 8.61 10.76 -23.04
N SER A 352 9.73 10.04 -22.90
CA SER A 352 9.76 8.74 -22.18
C SER A 352 9.92 8.88 -20.66
N LEU A 353 10.01 10.11 -20.14
CA LEU A 353 10.14 10.37 -18.70
C LEU A 353 8.84 10.04 -17.96
N THR A 354 8.96 9.17 -16.95
CA THR A 354 7.87 8.90 -15.99
C THR A 354 8.41 8.91 -14.56
N ALA A 355 7.54 9.13 -13.59
CA ALA A 355 7.84 8.94 -12.18
C ALA A 355 6.62 8.42 -11.42
N THR A 356 6.86 7.79 -10.27
CA THR A 356 5.78 7.47 -9.34
C THR A 356 5.42 8.69 -8.48
N PRO A 357 4.16 8.86 -8.06
CA PRO A 357 3.79 9.91 -7.10
C PRO A 357 4.63 9.90 -5.83
N LEU A 358 4.97 8.72 -5.33
CA LEU A 358 5.82 8.56 -4.15
C LEU A 358 7.22 9.11 -4.39
N HIS A 359 7.88 8.71 -5.49
CA HIS A 359 9.21 9.22 -5.81
C HIS A 359 9.19 10.74 -6.02
N PHE A 360 8.21 11.26 -6.78
CA PHE A 360 8.14 12.71 -6.99
C PHE A 360 7.87 13.49 -5.69
N CYS A 361 7.16 12.88 -4.73
CA CYS A 361 7.00 13.45 -3.39
C CYS A 361 8.33 13.57 -2.65
N SER A 362 9.25 12.60 -2.80
CA SER A 362 10.62 12.69 -2.25
C SER A 362 11.46 13.79 -2.91
N VAL A 363 11.25 14.05 -4.20
CA VAL A 363 11.86 15.20 -4.91
C VAL A 363 11.40 16.52 -4.28
N VAL A 364 10.09 16.64 -4.00
CA VAL A 364 9.53 17.82 -3.31
C VAL A 364 10.08 17.93 -1.88
N ALA A 365 10.16 16.82 -1.15
CA ALA A 365 10.75 16.78 0.18
C ALA A 365 12.20 17.27 0.16
N ALA A 366 13.00 16.82 -0.82
CA ALA A 366 14.39 17.29 -0.97
C ALA A 366 14.50 18.81 -1.20
N ILE A 367 13.62 19.40 -2.03
CA ILE A 367 13.58 20.85 -2.21
C ILE A 367 13.18 21.55 -0.90
N ALA A 368 12.17 21.03 -0.21
CA ALA A 368 11.68 21.59 1.05
C ALA A 368 12.72 21.48 2.18
N ASN A 369 13.54 20.43 2.18
CA ASN A 369 14.57 20.10 3.17
C ASN A 369 15.98 20.62 2.80
N GLY A 370 16.09 21.80 2.20
CA GLY A 370 17.39 22.42 1.89
C GLY A 370 18.27 21.63 0.95
N GLY A 371 17.72 20.81 0.05
CA GLY A 371 18.43 20.09 -1.00
C GLY A 371 18.95 18.71 -0.58
N ILE A 372 18.50 18.15 0.52
CA ILE A 372 18.85 16.80 0.99
C ILE A 372 17.79 15.82 0.50
N TYR A 373 18.17 14.89 -0.38
CA TYR A 373 17.32 13.79 -0.84
C TYR A 373 17.49 12.58 0.08
N THR A 374 16.38 12.04 0.52
CA THR A 374 16.31 10.76 1.25
C THR A 374 15.32 9.86 0.52
N PRO A 375 15.70 8.63 0.11
CA PRO A 375 14.74 7.69 -0.45
C PRO A 375 13.57 7.46 0.52
N PRO A 376 12.32 7.34 0.04
CA PRO A 376 11.17 7.20 0.93
C PRO A 376 11.22 5.90 1.72
N SER A 377 10.72 5.93 2.95
CA SER A 377 10.58 4.75 3.81
C SER A 377 9.13 4.60 4.28
N LEU A 378 8.67 3.34 4.36
CA LEU A 378 7.30 3.00 4.77
C LEU A 378 7.28 2.10 6.01
N ILE A 379 8.34 1.31 6.25
CA ILE A 379 8.41 0.36 7.36
C ILE A 379 9.33 0.94 8.44
N LEU A 380 8.79 1.12 9.66
CA LEU A 380 9.57 1.50 10.84
C LEU A 380 10.29 0.30 11.45
N GLY A 381 9.70 -0.88 11.40
CA GLY A 381 10.26 -2.09 11.97
C GLY A 381 9.20 -3.16 12.22
N GLU A 382 9.65 -4.27 12.79
CA GLU A 382 8.78 -5.36 13.23
C GLU A 382 8.32 -5.14 14.68
N VAL A 383 7.16 -5.68 15.01
CA VAL A 383 6.64 -5.66 16.38
C VAL A 383 6.68 -7.09 16.89
N ASP A 384 7.42 -7.33 17.99
CA ASP A 384 7.59 -8.66 18.57
C ASP A 384 6.33 -9.20 19.25
N ASN A 385 6.38 -10.45 19.71
CA ASN A 385 5.27 -11.11 20.40
C ASN A 385 4.86 -10.44 21.72
N ASN A 386 5.65 -9.51 22.24
CA ASN A 386 5.34 -8.73 23.44
C ASN A 386 4.74 -7.36 23.09
N GLY A 387 4.77 -6.97 21.82
CA GLY A 387 4.31 -5.66 21.34
C GLY A 387 5.41 -4.59 21.32
N ASN A 388 6.70 -4.99 21.36
CA ASN A 388 7.81 -4.05 21.30
C ASN A 388 8.29 -3.86 19.87
N LEU A 389 8.52 -2.61 19.47
CA LEU A 389 9.07 -2.28 18.16
C LEU A 389 10.57 -2.64 18.09
N ILE A 390 10.92 -3.43 17.08
CA ILE A 390 12.29 -3.69 16.64
C ILE A 390 12.53 -2.83 15.42
N GLY A 391 13.18 -1.68 15.62
CA GLY A 391 13.36 -0.67 14.57
C GLY A 391 14.23 -1.15 13.43
N LYS A 392 13.94 -0.66 12.22
CA LYS A 392 14.73 -0.85 11.00
C LYS A 392 15.72 0.30 10.84
N ASP A 393 16.84 0.04 10.17
CA ASP A 393 17.78 1.08 9.76
C ASP A 393 17.11 2.09 8.81
N LYS A 394 17.34 3.39 9.08
CA LYS A 394 16.81 4.47 8.24
C LYS A 394 17.59 4.58 6.92
N ASN A 395 16.88 5.00 5.87
CA ASN A 395 17.51 5.32 4.60
C ASN A 395 18.52 6.46 4.76
N LYS A 396 19.62 6.38 4.02
CA LYS A 396 20.70 7.38 4.12
C LYS A 396 20.39 8.60 3.27
N PRO A 397 20.43 9.81 3.86
CA PRO A 397 20.27 11.04 3.11
C PRO A 397 21.51 11.32 2.25
N SER A 398 21.30 12.01 1.12
CA SER A 398 22.36 12.49 0.23
C SER A 398 22.04 13.91 -0.24
N ARG A 399 23.07 14.72 -0.55
CA ARG A 399 22.84 16.06 -1.07
C ARG A 399 22.59 16.02 -2.57
N ALA A 400 21.37 16.37 -2.98
CA ALA A 400 20.99 16.42 -4.38
C ALA A 400 21.24 17.79 -5.03
N MET A 401 21.14 18.89 -4.25
CA MET A 401 21.40 20.25 -4.69
C MET A 401 21.90 21.11 -3.53
N SER A 402 22.48 22.27 -3.84
CA SER A 402 22.93 23.21 -2.81
C SER A 402 21.74 23.77 -2.02
N GLU A 403 21.98 24.16 -0.77
CA GLU A 403 20.96 24.79 0.09
C GLU A 403 20.39 26.05 -0.59
N LYS A 404 21.27 26.88 -1.19
CA LYS A 404 20.88 28.07 -1.94
C LYS A 404 19.94 27.75 -3.10
N THR A 405 20.20 26.68 -3.85
CA THR A 405 19.32 26.24 -4.95
C THR A 405 17.96 25.80 -4.39
N ALA A 406 17.94 25.04 -3.32
CA ALA A 406 16.73 24.60 -2.67
C ALA A 406 15.90 25.77 -2.13
N GLU A 407 16.51 26.73 -1.45
CA GLU A 407 15.84 27.97 -0.99
C GLU A 407 15.25 28.76 -2.14
N THR A 408 15.98 28.94 -3.24
CA THR A 408 15.52 29.62 -4.43
C THR A 408 14.31 28.92 -5.05
N LEU A 409 14.36 27.58 -5.14
CA LEU A 409 13.24 26.77 -5.65
C LEU A 409 12.02 26.85 -4.74
N ARG A 410 12.20 26.85 -3.40
CA ARG A 410 11.11 27.05 -2.44
C ARG A 410 10.42 28.39 -2.69
N GLU A 411 11.18 29.48 -2.88
CA GLU A 411 10.64 30.80 -3.23
C GLU A 411 9.86 30.75 -4.57
N TYR A 412 10.39 30.05 -5.58
CA TYR A 412 9.72 29.93 -6.87
C TYR A 412 8.43 29.10 -6.78
N MET A 413 8.44 27.99 -6.02
CA MET A 413 7.24 27.19 -5.76
C MET A 413 6.18 27.99 -4.99
N ARG A 414 6.62 28.85 -4.06
CA ARG A 414 5.74 29.81 -3.38
C ARG A 414 5.10 30.78 -4.39
N TYR A 415 5.91 31.34 -5.31
CA TYR A 415 5.43 32.25 -6.34
C TYR A 415 4.43 31.60 -7.32
N VAL A 416 4.58 30.30 -7.63
CA VAL A 416 3.59 29.53 -8.41
C VAL A 416 2.23 29.52 -7.73
N VAL A 417 2.20 29.38 -6.40
CA VAL A 417 0.94 29.33 -5.63
C VAL A 417 0.34 30.72 -5.38
N THR A 418 1.17 31.74 -5.28
CA THR A 418 0.65 33.12 -5.07
C THR A 418 0.27 33.85 -6.35
N ASN A 419 0.97 33.59 -7.47
CA ASN A 419 0.88 34.39 -8.69
C ASN A 419 0.71 33.55 -9.97
N GLY A 420 0.72 32.22 -9.87
CA GLY A 420 0.77 31.34 -11.03
C GLY A 420 -0.39 30.34 -11.09
N THR A 421 -0.09 29.22 -11.73
CA THR A 421 -1.07 28.14 -11.98
C THR A 421 -1.52 27.40 -10.71
N GLY A 422 -0.84 27.58 -9.59
CA GLY A 422 -1.08 26.89 -8.32
C GLY A 422 -1.98 27.61 -7.32
N MET A 423 -2.58 28.75 -7.67
CA MET A 423 -3.35 29.59 -6.72
C MET A 423 -4.47 28.87 -5.97
N ALA A 424 -5.07 27.83 -6.59
CA ALA A 424 -6.12 27.04 -5.93
C ALA A 424 -5.61 26.16 -4.78
N ALA A 425 -4.28 25.97 -4.65
CA ALA A 425 -3.65 25.23 -3.56
C ALA A 425 -3.29 26.10 -2.33
N GLU A 426 -3.56 27.43 -2.41
CA GLU A 426 -3.18 28.37 -1.36
C GLU A 426 -4.00 28.14 -0.08
N TYR A 427 -3.31 28.07 1.06
CA TYR A 427 -3.89 28.03 2.39
C TYR A 427 -3.05 28.84 3.38
N ASN A 428 -3.69 29.74 4.13
CA ASN A 428 -3.09 30.58 5.16
C ASN A 428 -1.82 31.32 4.77
N ASN A 429 -1.70 31.68 3.47
CA ASN A 429 -0.51 32.31 2.91
C ASN A 429 0.80 31.52 3.15
N ASN A 430 0.71 30.17 3.16
CA ASN A 430 1.82 29.32 3.60
C ASN A 430 1.98 28.00 2.78
N SER A 431 1.34 27.90 1.59
CA SER A 431 1.51 26.78 0.66
C SER A 431 2.56 27.08 -0.41
N ALA A 432 3.26 26.06 -0.90
CA ALA A 432 4.15 26.16 -2.03
C ALA A 432 4.04 24.91 -2.91
N GLY A 433 4.18 25.04 -4.24
CA GLY A 433 4.07 23.87 -5.11
C GLY A 433 4.09 24.19 -6.60
N LYS A 434 3.88 23.16 -7.41
CA LYS A 434 3.85 23.22 -8.87
C LYS A 434 2.73 22.32 -9.42
N THR A 435 1.97 22.86 -10.36
CA THR A 435 0.95 22.13 -11.13
C THR A 435 1.55 21.42 -12.35
N SER A 436 0.96 20.31 -12.77
CA SER A 436 1.18 19.72 -14.07
C SER A 436 -0.12 19.25 -14.71
N THR A 437 -0.09 19.20 -16.03
CA THR A 437 -1.05 18.53 -16.89
C THR A 437 -0.21 17.85 -17.96
N ALA A 438 -0.03 16.54 -17.86
CA ALA A 438 0.85 15.76 -18.70
C ALA A 438 0.04 14.90 -19.68
N GLU A 439 0.47 14.86 -20.91
CA GLU A 439 -0.03 13.93 -21.92
C GLU A 439 0.39 12.52 -21.55
N SER A 440 -0.55 11.57 -21.52
CA SER A 440 -0.27 10.17 -21.17
C SER A 440 0.13 9.31 -22.37
N GLY A 441 -0.15 9.76 -23.57
CA GLY A 441 -0.07 8.96 -24.80
C GLY A 441 -1.16 7.90 -24.92
N ILE A 442 -2.11 7.83 -24.00
CA ILE A 442 -3.23 6.89 -24.00
C ILE A 442 -4.48 7.60 -24.50
N TYR A 443 -5.14 7.00 -25.49
CA TYR A 443 -6.33 7.56 -26.09
C TYR A 443 -7.55 6.67 -25.81
N VAL A 444 -8.65 7.29 -25.35
CA VAL A 444 -9.96 6.66 -25.20
C VAL A 444 -10.96 7.46 -26.03
N GLU A 445 -11.68 6.82 -26.94
CA GLU A 445 -12.66 7.45 -27.84
C GLU A 445 -12.10 8.70 -28.58
N ASN A 446 -10.85 8.60 -29.06
CA ASN A 446 -10.11 9.68 -29.72
C ASN A 446 -9.78 10.92 -28.82
N LYS A 447 -9.97 10.81 -27.52
CA LYS A 447 -9.55 11.82 -26.54
C LYS A 447 -8.33 11.28 -25.78
N GLU A 448 -7.28 12.09 -25.71
CA GLU A 448 -6.11 11.75 -24.90
C GLU A 448 -6.41 11.86 -23.40
N ILE A 449 -6.03 10.83 -22.65
CA ILE A 449 -6.08 10.84 -21.19
C ILE A 449 -4.95 11.73 -20.67
N LEU A 450 -5.26 12.65 -19.77
CA LEU A 450 -4.29 13.52 -19.14
C LEU A 450 -4.02 13.09 -17.70
N ASN A 451 -2.74 13.04 -17.35
CA ASN A 451 -2.31 12.90 -15.95
C ASN A 451 -2.13 14.30 -15.37
N THR A 452 -2.92 14.62 -14.38
CA THR A 452 -2.83 15.93 -13.72
C THR A 452 -2.19 15.81 -12.35
N TRP A 453 -1.31 16.78 -12.01
CA TRP A 453 -0.53 16.72 -10.78
C TRP A 453 -0.57 18.06 -10.04
N PHE A 454 -0.47 17.98 -8.73
CA PHE A 454 0.06 19.02 -7.90
C PHE A 454 1.12 18.42 -6.98
N ALA A 455 2.33 19.00 -7.01
CA ALA A 455 3.46 18.60 -6.19
C ALA A 455 3.91 19.79 -5.35
N GLY A 456 3.77 19.72 -4.04
CA GLY A 456 3.99 20.86 -3.16
C GLY A 456 4.37 20.47 -1.74
N PHE A 457 4.59 21.46 -0.90
CA PHE A 457 4.90 21.28 0.52
C PHE A 457 4.20 22.35 1.37
N TYR A 458 4.07 22.02 2.66
CA TYR A 458 3.43 22.88 3.66
C TYR A 458 4.02 22.59 5.06
N PRO A 459 4.14 23.58 5.96
CA PRO A 459 4.09 25.03 5.69
C PRO A 459 5.29 25.52 4.88
N TYR A 460 5.17 26.68 4.21
CA TYR A 460 6.29 27.28 3.46
C TYR A 460 7.43 27.74 4.37
N ASP A 461 7.09 28.39 5.50
CA ASP A 461 8.09 28.97 6.41
C ASP A 461 8.94 27.90 7.11
N ASN A 462 8.32 26.80 7.52
CA ASN A 462 8.98 25.66 8.16
C ASN A 462 8.39 24.36 7.62
N PRO A 463 8.87 23.87 6.47
CA PRO A 463 8.29 22.73 5.79
C PRO A 463 8.26 21.46 6.67
N LYS A 464 7.08 20.86 6.78
CA LYS A 464 6.87 19.59 7.50
C LYS A 464 6.37 18.48 6.57
N TYR A 465 5.53 18.82 5.60
CA TYR A 465 4.85 17.88 4.74
C TYR A 465 5.15 18.16 3.29
N ALA A 466 5.72 17.18 2.58
CA ALA A 466 5.71 17.14 1.13
C ALA A 466 4.47 16.36 0.69
N ILE A 467 3.72 16.89 -0.29
CA ILE A 467 2.44 16.32 -0.70
C ILE A 467 2.37 16.31 -2.21
N VAL A 468 2.06 15.13 -2.76
CA VAL A 468 1.75 14.96 -4.18
C VAL A 468 0.34 14.42 -4.34
N VAL A 469 -0.41 15.09 -5.21
CA VAL A 469 -1.73 14.65 -5.68
C VAL A 469 -1.64 14.39 -7.17
N LEU A 470 -2.07 13.21 -7.60
CA LEU A 470 -2.20 12.78 -8.99
C LEU A 470 -3.67 12.46 -9.29
N THR A 471 -4.18 12.89 -10.44
CA THR A 471 -5.47 12.46 -10.97
C THR A 471 -5.30 11.95 -12.40
N GLU A 472 -5.77 10.73 -12.69
CA GLU A 472 -5.89 10.18 -14.04
C GLU A 472 -7.14 10.74 -14.71
N ASP A 473 -7.06 10.96 -16.04
CA ASP A 473 -8.15 11.53 -16.87
C ASP A 473 -8.71 12.85 -16.31
N GLY A 474 -7.79 13.67 -15.78
CA GLY A 474 -8.12 14.98 -15.23
C GLY A 474 -8.24 16.08 -16.28
N VAL A 475 -8.63 17.27 -15.83
CA VAL A 475 -8.74 18.49 -16.66
C VAL A 475 -7.46 19.32 -16.56
N SER A 476 -6.99 19.56 -15.34
CA SER A 476 -5.74 20.28 -15.04
C SER A 476 -5.33 20.12 -13.59
N GLY A 477 -4.03 20.20 -13.31
CA GLY A 477 -3.52 20.13 -11.93
C GLY A 477 -4.13 21.22 -11.02
N SER A 478 -4.45 22.39 -11.58
CA SER A 478 -5.10 23.49 -10.84
C SER A 478 -6.55 23.15 -10.45
N ALA A 479 -7.30 22.49 -11.32
CA ALA A 479 -8.71 22.18 -11.08
C ALA A 479 -8.89 20.91 -10.24
N ASP A 480 -8.07 19.87 -10.49
CA ASP A 480 -8.27 18.54 -9.93
C ASP A 480 -7.45 18.31 -8.65
N CYS A 481 -6.17 18.73 -8.66
CA CYS A 481 -5.22 18.36 -7.61
C CYS A 481 -5.03 19.46 -6.55
N CYS A 482 -5.02 20.75 -6.95
CA CYS A 482 -4.84 21.85 -6.00
C CYS A 482 -5.91 21.90 -4.89
N PRO A 483 -7.21 21.69 -5.16
CA PRO A 483 -8.23 21.67 -4.10
C PRO A 483 -8.03 20.52 -3.11
N VAL A 484 -7.60 19.34 -3.58
CA VAL A 484 -7.30 18.19 -2.72
C VAL A 484 -6.11 18.52 -1.81
N PHE A 485 -5.00 19.02 -2.38
CA PHE A 485 -3.86 19.49 -1.59
C PHE A 485 -4.29 20.49 -0.51
N ARG A 486 -5.04 21.53 -0.90
CA ARG A 486 -5.53 22.57 0.02
C ARG A 486 -6.34 21.95 1.17
N THR A 487 -7.27 21.04 0.87
CA THR A 487 -8.08 20.38 1.91
C THR A 487 -7.21 19.57 2.88
N ILE A 488 -6.17 18.88 2.37
CA ILE A 488 -5.24 18.15 3.23
C ILE A 488 -4.52 19.11 4.18
N VAL A 489 -3.89 20.17 3.67
CA VAL A 489 -3.11 21.09 4.52
C VAL A 489 -3.97 21.90 5.48
N GLU A 490 -5.24 22.13 5.15
CA GLU A 490 -6.23 22.76 6.04
C GLU A 490 -6.53 21.89 7.27
N ASN A 491 -6.52 20.57 7.12
CA ASN A 491 -6.90 19.61 8.17
C ASN A 491 -5.71 19.11 9.01
N ILE A 492 -4.49 19.14 8.45
CA ILE A 492 -3.27 18.64 9.15
C ILE A 492 -2.34 19.76 9.62
N GLY A 493 -2.61 21.01 9.23
CA GLY A 493 -1.77 22.19 9.46
C GLY A 493 -1.92 22.89 10.79
#